data_3d3ab15a9a3133fa7b69a82a1d3dbff9
#
_entry.id   3d3ab15a9a3133fa7b69a82a1d3dbff9
#
_cell.length_a   1.000
_cell.length_b   1.000
_cell.length_c   1.000
_cell.angle_alpha   90.00
_cell.angle_beta   90.00
_cell.angle_gamma   90.00
#
_symmetry.space_group_name_H-M   'P 1'
#
loop_
_entity.id
_entity.type
_entity.pdbx_description
1 polymer ?
#
loop_
_entity_poly.entity_id
_entity_poly.type
_entity_poly.pdbx_seq_one_letter_code
_entity_poly.pdbx_strand_id
1 'polypeptide(L)'
;MRVIVVGGGWAGCSAAVAAKNSGAQVLLCERTDMLLGTGLVGGIVRNNARFTATEEMIALGGGTLFEIMDATARHTNVDFPGHKHATLYDIAKTSAAVHRYLTERGIEISLQARVTGMRMRDGTIEAVRTGRGEWLEGEAFLDCTGTAGPMSHCAKYGNGCAMCILRCPSFGGRVSLTAMAGVIEYTASRPNGTPGAMSGACKLHKESLSADIVGRLNKNGVVVIPLPEELREDHLAIKACQQYALSDYVNSLVLLDTGHAKLMSPYFSLTQLRRVVGFENARYEDPYAGGVGNSVRLLAMAPHDDTMKVCGVTNLFCAGEKAGPLVGHTEAIVTGTLAGYNAACHCNGEALLELPRSLAVGEAIGYISELLKTENGLKLKYTFSGSVLFERLKALLLYTTDVSQIRSRVQQTGLAGVFSKHKVAVPIHSERSAR
;
A
#
# COMPACT_ATOMS: atom_id res chain seq x y z
N MET A 1 -4.07 3.83 26.67
CA MET A 1 -4.57 3.32 25.38
C MET A 1 -3.36 2.89 24.56
N ARG A 2 -3.26 1.60 24.26
CA ARG A 2 -2.16 1.01 23.49
C ARG A 2 -2.67 0.33 22.23
N VAL A 3 -2.13 0.73 21.06
CA VAL A 3 -2.48 0.20 19.75
C VAL A 3 -1.29 -0.58 19.19
N ILE A 4 -1.55 -1.82 18.78
CA ILE A 4 -0.54 -2.71 18.17
C ILE A 4 -0.77 -2.76 16.66
N VAL A 5 0.20 -2.31 15.89
CA VAL A 5 0.19 -2.37 14.44
C VAL A 5 1.08 -3.50 13.97
N VAL A 6 0.55 -4.46 13.21
CA VAL A 6 1.31 -5.58 12.68
C VAL A 6 1.47 -5.47 11.16
N GLY A 7 2.71 -5.28 10.76
CA GLY A 7 3.14 -5.01 9.39
C GLY A 7 3.55 -3.56 9.16
N GLY A 8 4.84 -3.34 8.92
CA GLY A 8 5.46 -2.02 8.71
C GLY A 8 5.47 -1.53 7.26
N GLY A 9 4.51 -1.96 6.42
CA GLY A 9 4.28 -1.40 5.09
C GLY A 9 3.71 0.03 5.13
N TRP A 10 3.43 0.64 3.98
CA TRP A 10 2.80 1.97 3.93
C TRP A 10 1.53 2.07 4.78
N ALA A 11 0.70 1.03 4.75
CA ALA A 11 -0.53 0.98 5.55
C ALA A 11 -0.23 1.00 7.06
N GLY A 12 0.72 0.18 7.54
CA GLY A 12 1.05 0.15 8.95
C GLY A 12 1.76 1.41 9.42
N CYS A 13 2.65 1.98 8.59
CA CYS A 13 3.30 3.26 8.91
C CYS A 13 2.28 4.39 9.04
N SER A 14 1.30 4.49 8.12
CA SER A 14 0.25 5.52 8.18
C SER A 14 -0.72 5.28 9.34
N ALA A 15 -1.08 4.02 9.60
CA ALA A 15 -1.90 3.67 10.74
C ALA A 15 -1.24 4.04 12.07
N ALA A 16 0.05 3.77 12.20
CA ALA A 16 0.84 4.13 13.38
C ALA A 16 0.86 5.65 13.61
N VAL A 17 1.05 6.44 12.54
CA VAL A 17 1.01 7.91 12.61
C VAL A 17 -0.37 8.41 13.05
N ALA A 18 -1.44 7.91 12.41
CA ALA A 18 -2.80 8.34 12.73
C ALA A 18 -3.21 7.98 14.16
N ALA A 19 -2.93 6.75 14.61
CA ALA A 19 -3.19 6.35 15.99
C ALA A 19 -2.39 7.19 17.00
N LYS A 20 -1.12 7.49 16.69
CA LYS A 20 -0.27 8.35 17.54
C LYS A 20 -0.81 9.77 17.62
N ASN A 21 -1.21 10.35 16.48
CA ASN A 21 -1.83 11.68 16.44
C ASN A 21 -3.15 11.74 17.23
N SER A 22 -3.85 10.62 17.36
CA SER A 22 -5.07 10.48 18.17
C SER A 22 -4.78 10.15 19.65
N GLY A 23 -3.52 10.24 20.10
CA GLY A 23 -3.12 10.11 21.50
C GLY A 23 -2.77 8.69 21.95
N ALA A 24 -2.72 7.69 21.06
CA ALA A 24 -2.35 6.33 21.42
C ALA A 24 -0.85 6.16 21.70
N GLN A 25 -0.52 5.24 22.59
CA GLN A 25 0.79 4.59 22.60
C GLN A 25 0.79 3.54 21.49
N VAL A 26 1.75 3.62 20.58
CA VAL A 26 1.77 2.77 19.39
C VAL A 26 3.03 1.92 19.35
N LEU A 27 2.85 0.61 19.17
CA LEU A 27 3.90 -0.34 18.84
C LEU A 27 3.66 -0.86 17.42
N LEU A 28 4.63 -0.64 16.53
CA LEU A 28 4.65 -1.15 15.16
C LEU A 28 5.58 -2.36 15.07
N CYS A 29 5.02 -3.53 14.79
CA CYS A 29 5.76 -4.77 14.58
C CYS A 29 5.97 -5.01 13.09
N GLU A 30 7.22 -5.09 12.64
CA GLU A 30 7.58 -5.49 11.27
C GLU A 30 8.39 -6.79 11.30
N ARG A 31 8.03 -7.76 10.45
CA ARG A 31 8.70 -9.07 10.41
C ARG A 31 10.12 -9.02 9.83
N THR A 32 10.39 -8.04 8.97
CA THR A 32 11.70 -7.86 8.33
C THR A 32 12.56 -6.82 9.08
N ASP A 33 13.69 -6.50 8.53
CA ASP A 33 14.63 -5.50 9.04
C ASP A 33 14.41 -4.08 8.42
N MET A 34 13.38 -3.91 7.60
CA MET A 34 13.09 -2.65 6.91
C MET A 34 11.59 -2.35 6.90
N LEU A 35 11.24 -1.06 7.03
CA LEU A 35 9.87 -0.58 6.83
C LEU A 35 9.51 -0.47 5.35
N LEU A 36 8.27 -0.11 5.08
CA LEU A 36 7.59 0.14 3.82
C LEU A 36 7.13 -1.11 3.06
N GLY A 37 7.52 -2.31 3.44
CA GLY A 37 7.02 -3.54 2.79
C GLY A 37 7.16 -3.49 1.27
N THR A 38 6.04 -3.66 0.51
CA THR A 38 6.05 -3.54 -0.95
C THR A 38 6.40 -2.13 -1.45
N GLY A 39 6.40 -1.12 -0.59
CA GLY A 39 6.92 0.21 -0.89
C GLY A 39 8.37 0.20 -1.35
N LEU A 40 9.16 -0.78 -0.90
CA LEU A 40 10.55 -0.99 -1.32
C LEU A 40 10.73 -1.40 -2.79
N VAL A 41 9.66 -1.70 -3.50
CA VAL A 41 9.63 -1.95 -4.95
C VAL A 41 8.77 -0.93 -5.70
N GLY A 42 8.22 0.04 -5.02
CA GLY A 42 7.28 1.03 -5.54
C GLY A 42 7.93 2.21 -6.23
N GLY A 43 7.92 3.35 -5.59
CA GLY A 43 8.56 4.58 -6.08
C GLY A 43 7.67 5.52 -6.87
N ILE A 44 6.38 5.24 -7.02
CA ILE A 44 5.43 6.06 -7.81
C ILE A 44 4.26 6.49 -6.94
N VAL A 45 3.98 7.79 -6.89
CA VAL A 45 2.85 8.40 -6.20
C VAL A 45 2.30 9.56 -7.02
N ARG A 46 1.14 10.09 -6.68
CA ARG A 46 0.46 11.26 -7.31
C ARG A 46 0.03 11.06 -8.77
N ASN A 47 0.22 9.89 -9.37
CA ASN A 47 -0.21 9.66 -10.75
C ASN A 47 -1.75 9.52 -10.86
N ASN A 48 -2.34 10.23 -11.83
CA ASN A 48 -3.78 10.28 -12.08
C ASN A 48 -4.58 10.65 -10.81
N ALA A 49 -5.67 9.95 -10.47
CA ALA A 49 -6.47 10.29 -9.29
C ALA A 49 -5.76 10.00 -7.94
N ARG A 50 -4.56 9.41 -7.94
CA ARG A 50 -3.72 9.44 -6.75
C ARG A 50 -3.32 10.86 -6.36
N PHE A 51 -3.25 11.79 -7.32
CA PHE A 51 -3.05 13.20 -7.01
C PHE A 51 -4.19 13.72 -6.13
N THR A 52 -5.42 13.54 -6.57
CA THR A 52 -6.61 13.97 -5.81
C THR A 52 -6.65 13.32 -4.42
N ALA A 53 -6.48 11.98 -4.36
CA ALA A 53 -6.51 11.26 -3.09
C ALA A 53 -5.41 11.72 -2.12
N THR A 54 -4.21 12.02 -2.62
CA THR A 54 -3.10 12.58 -1.82
C THR A 54 -3.46 13.95 -1.24
N GLU A 55 -3.98 14.86 -2.07
CA GLU A 55 -4.35 16.19 -1.62
C GLU A 55 -5.57 16.17 -0.66
N GLU A 56 -6.53 15.27 -0.88
CA GLU A 56 -7.61 15.05 0.09
C GLU A 56 -7.05 14.59 1.44
N MET A 57 -6.11 13.62 1.45
CA MET A 57 -5.49 13.15 2.70
C MET A 57 -4.68 14.25 3.39
N ILE A 58 -3.97 15.10 2.65
CA ILE A 58 -3.27 16.28 3.20
C ILE A 58 -4.29 17.23 3.86
N ALA A 59 -5.37 17.55 3.17
CA ALA A 59 -6.43 18.42 3.69
C ALA A 59 -7.16 17.82 4.91
N LEU A 60 -7.32 16.50 4.96
CA LEU A 60 -7.85 15.76 6.11
C LEU A 60 -6.85 15.69 7.28
N GLY A 61 -5.58 16.10 7.10
CA GLY A 61 -4.53 16.06 8.12
C GLY A 61 -3.78 14.74 8.23
N GLY A 62 -3.98 13.80 7.27
CA GLY A 62 -3.29 12.52 7.17
C GLY A 62 -2.15 12.50 6.16
N GLY A 63 -1.61 13.66 5.75
CA GLY A 63 -0.71 13.81 4.62
C GLY A 63 0.76 13.54 4.86
N THR A 64 1.21 13.37 6.09
CA THR A 64 2.64 13.41 6.44
C THR A 64 3.52 12.44 5.65
N LEU A 65 3.05 11.21 5.39
CA LEU A 65 3.85 10.26 4.61
C LEU A 65 3.97 10.67 3.14
N PHE A 66 3.00 11.41 2.59
CA PHE A 66 3.10 11.98 1.25
C PHE A 66 4.12 13.14 1.22
N GLU A 67 4.15 13.96 2.27
CA GLU A 67 5.15 15.04 2.41
C GLU A 67 6.57 14.47 2.47
N ILE A 68 6.77 13.33 3.15
CA ILE A 68 8.06 12.63 3.16
C ILE A 68 8.43 12.08 1.77
N MET A 69 7.46 11.55 1.02
CA MET A 69 7.69 11.13 -0.36
C MET A 69 8.06 12.30 -1.27
N ASP A 70 7.38 13.44 -1.11
CA ASP A 70 7.68 14.66 -1.88
C ASP A 70 9.09 15.20 -1.54
N ALA A 71 9.47 15.18 -0.26
CA ALA A 71 10.80 15.60 0.18
C ALA A 71 11.93 14.65 -0.29
N THR A 72 11.60 13.42 -0.61
CA THR A 72 12.55 12.42 -1.13
C THR A 72 12.35 12.15 -2.63
N ALA A 73 11.57 12.98 -3.31
CA ALA A 73 11.30 12.86 -4.73
C ALA A 73 12.59 13.04 -5.56
N ARG A 74 12.73 12.23 -6.57
CA ARG A 74 13.75 12.37 -7.62
C ARG A 74 13.21 13.20 -8.78
N HIS A 75 11.94 12.98 -9.12
CA HIS A 75 11.24 13.68 -10.18
C HIS A 75 9.79 13.92 -9.78
N THR A 76 9.27 15.07 -10.16
CA THR A 76 7.88 15.47 -9.93
C THR A 76 7.21 15.81 -11.25
N ASN A 77 5.89 15.67 -11.31
CA ASN A 77 5.08 15.97 -12.48
C ASN A 77 5.55 15.23 -13.74
N VAL A 78 5.86 13.94 -13.61
CA VAL A 78 6.33 13.08 -14.71
C VAL A 78 5.14 12.42 -15.38
N ASP A 79 5.07 12.51 -16.69
CA ASP A 79 4.12 11.79 -17.53
C ASP A 79 4.77 10.54 -18.13
N PHE A 80 4.06 9.43 -18.10
CA PHE A 80 4.45 8.19 -18.77
C PHE A 80 3.20 7.44 -19.27
N PRO A 81 3.31 6.41 -20.12
CA PRO A 81 2.15 5.80 -20.76
C PRO A 81 0.99 5.50 -19.82
N GLY A 82 -0.17 6.13 -20.07
CA GLY A 82 -1.40 6.02 -19.29
C GLY A 82 -1.42 6.78 -17.96
N HIS A 83 -0.36 7.51 -17.61
CA HIS A 83 -0.24 8.19 -16.33
C HIS A 83 0.25 9.63 -16.47
N LYS A 84 -0.34 10.52 -15.68
CA LYS A 84 -0.05 11.94 -15.59
C LYS A 84 0.30 12.34 -14.17
N HIS A 85 1.10 13.39 -14.01
CA HIS A 85 1.43 14.06 -12.75
C HIS A 85 2.20 13.20 -11.73
N ALA A 86 2.88 12.14 -12.16
CA ALA A 86 3.57 11.25 -11.25
C ALA A 86 4.71 11.96 -10.51
N THR A 87 4.84 11.66 -9.23
CA THR A 87 6.04 11.88 -8.44
C THR A 87 6.78 10.57 -8.29
N LEU A 88 8.04 10.55 -8.69
CA LEU A 88 8.94 9.41 -8.54
C LEU A 88 9.85 9.67 -7.35
N TYR A 89 9.68 8.90 -6.27
CA TYR A 89 10.46 9.05 -5.05
C TYR A 89 11.59 8.02 -4.96
N ASP A 90 12.68 8.41 -4.29
CA ASP A 90 13.82 7.53 -4.02
C ASP A 90 13.46 6.55 -2.89
N ILE A 91 13.25 5.28 -3.24
CA ILE A 91 12.72 4.30 -2.29
C ILE A 91 13.65 4.01 -1.11
N ALA A 92 14.97 4.08 -1.31
CA ALA A 92 15.92 3.87 -0.23
C ALA A 92 15.93 5.05 0.77
N LYS A 93 15.96 6.29 0.24
CA LYS A 93 15.91 7.50 1.06
C LYS A 93 14.58 7.63 1.80
N THR A 94 13.48 7.33 1.12
CA THR A 94 12.13 7.41 1.71
C THR A 94 11.98 6.43 2.87
N SER A 95 12.46 5.18 2.73
CA SER A 95 12.39 4.19 3.81
C SER A 95 13.12 4.68 5.07
N ALA A 96 14.32 5.23 4.91
CA ALA A 96 15.09 5.79 6.02
C ALA A 96 14.41 7.03 6.64
N ALA A 97 13.83 7.90 5.81
CA ALA A 97 13.13 9.09 6.27
C ALA A 97 11.85 8.75 7.05
N VAL A 98 11.06 7.78 6.59
CA VAL A 98 9.88 7.30 7.30
C VAL A 98 10.27 6.67 8.64
N HIS A 99 11.29 5.81 8.67
CA HIS A 99 11.75 5.19 9.91
C HIS A 99 12.14 6.26 10.94
N ARG A 100 12.93 7.25 10.54
CA ARG A 100 13.34 8.38 11.40
C ARG A 100 12.13 9.14 11.92
N TYR A 101 11.21 9.54 11.02
CA TYR A 101 10.01 10.28 11.39
C TYR A 101 9.18 9.54 12.45
N LEU A 102 8.93 8.25 12.26
CA LEU A 102 8.15 7.45 13.22
C LEU A 102 8.84 7.40 14.60
N THR A 103 10.16 7.21 14.61
CA THR A 103 10.97 7.18 15.85
C THR A 103 10.94 8.54 16.57
N GLU A 104 11.14 9.64 15.84
CA GLU A 104 11.08 11.01 16.39
C GLU A 104 9.70 11.35 16.96
N ARG A 105 8.63 10.76 16.42
CA ARG A 105 7.27 10.88 16.96
C ARG A 105 7.00 10.00 18.18
N GLY A 106 7.98 9.25 18.63
CA GLY A 106 7.83 8.33 19.77
C GLY A 106 6.89 7.16 19.46
N ILE A 107 6.87 6.69 18.22
CA ILE A 107 6.26 5.41 17.85
C ILE A 107 7.31 4.33 18.09
N GLU A 108 6.97 3.35 18.91
CA GLU A 108 7.84 2.20 19.16
C GLU A 108 7.85 1.28 17.93
N ILE A 109 9.05 0.94 17.41
CA ILE A 109 9.21 0.10 16.23
C ILE A 109 9.98 -1.15 16.63
N SER A 110 9.37 -2.32 16.40
CA SER A 110 9.99 -3.62 16.59
C SER A 110 10.22 -4.28 15.23
N LEU A 111 11.46 -4.22 14.73
CA LEU A 111 11.88 -4.92 13.52
C LEU A 111 12.20 -6.39 13.82
N GLN A 112 12.14 -7.25 12.80
CA GLN A 112 12.32 -8.71 12.93
C GLN A 112 11.37 -9.32 13.96
N ALA A 113 10.22 -8.71 14.13
CA ALA A 113 9.17 -9.08 15.08
C ALA A 113 7.96 -9.70 14.35
N ARG A 114 8.19 -10.88 13.73
CA ARG A 114 7.10 -11.62 13.09
C ARG A 114 6.12 -12.10 14.14
N VAL A 115 4.85 -11.68 14.03
CA VAL A 115 3.78 -12.19 14.91
C VAL A 115 3.45 -13.63 14.50
N THR A 116 3.37 -14.55 15.47
CA THR A 116 3.18 -15.98 15.23
C THR A 116 2.08 -16.61 16.07
N GLY A 117 1.46 -15.84 16.96
CA GLY A 117 0.38 -16.31 17.82
C GLY A 117 -0.50 -15.17 18.29
N MET A 118 -1.67 -15.54 18.81
CA MET A 118 -2.68 -14.60 19.30
C MET A 118 -3.38 -15.22 20.51
N ARG A 119 -3.75 -14.38 21.48
CA ARG A 119 -4.66 -14.73 22.58
C ARG A 119 -5.91 -13.89 22.46
N MET A 120 -7.06 -14.55 22.47
CA MET A 120 -8.37 -13.93 22.35
C MET A 120 -9.30 -14.42 23.44
N ARG A 121 -10.26 -13.56 23.80
CA ARG A 121 -11.39 -13.91 24.69
C ARG A 121 -12.64 -13.21 24.18
N ASP A 122 -13.73 -13.94 24.03
CA ASP A 122 -15.05 -13.43 23.66
C ASP A 122 -15.03 -12.48 22.44
N GLY A 123 -14.33 -12.91 21.36
CA GLY A 123 -14.22 -12.12 20.12
C GLY A 123 -13.29 -10.91 20.20
N THR A 124 -12.56 -10.74 21.31
CA THR A 124 -11.64 -9.63 21.55
C THR A 124 -10.20 -10.14 21.65
N ILE A 125 -9.28 -9.51 20.94
CA ILE A 125 -7.84 -9.82 21.01
C ILE A 125 -7.27 -9.18 22.27
N GLU A 126 -6.63 -9.99 23.13
CA GLU A 126 -5.93 -9.52 24.33
C GLU A 126 -4.45 -9.24 24.04
N ALA A 127 -3.81 -10.13 23.29
CA ALA A 127 -2.40 -10.03 22.98
C ALA A 127 -2.02 -10.78 21.69
N VAL A 128 -0.91 -10.37 21.07
CA VAL A 128 -0.24 -11.11 20.01
C VAL A 128 1.14 -11.56 20.48
N ARG A 129 1.63 -12.71 19.96
CA ARG A 129 2.95 -13.24 20.30
C ARG A 129 3.92 -13.10 19.14
N THR A 130 5.08 -12.57 19.38
CA THR A 130 6.18 -12.54 18.39
C THR A 130 6.86 -13.90 18.24
N GLY A 131 7.59 -14.09 17.16
CA GLY A 131 8.42 -15.29 16.95
C GLY A 131 9.55 -15.44 17.98
N ARG A 132 9.85 -14.39 18.74
CA ARG A 132 10.79 -14.41 19.87
C ARG A 132 10.15 -14.86 21.19
N GLY A 133 8.84 -15.13 21.19
CA GLY A 133 8.09 -15.59 22.36
C GLY A 133 7.47 -14.47 23.21
N GLU A 134 7.69 -13.20 22.86
CA GLU A 134 7.15 -12.05 23.60
C GLU A 134 5.64 -11.90 23.35
N TRP A 135 4.87 -11.68 24.42
CA TRP A 135 3.46 -11.30 24.34
C TRP A 135 3.30 -9.79 24.37
N LEU A 136 2.61 -9.25 23.39
CA LEU A 136 2.37 -7.83 23.21
C LEU A 136 0.87 -7.57 23.44
N GLU A 137 0.54 -6.98 24.57
CA GLU A 137 -0.83 -6.63 24.95
C GLU A 137 -1.22 -5.28 24.35
N GLY A 138 -2.48 -5.13 23.99
CA GLY A 138 -3.05 -3.92 23.43
C GLY A 138 -4.57 -3.87 23.51
N GLU A 139 -5.13 -2.68 23.42
CA GLU A 139 -6.58 -2.45 23.43
C GLU A 139 -7.17 -2.52 22.01
N ALA A 140 -6.36 -2.18 20.97
CA ALA A 140 -6.74 -2.37 19.58
C ALA A 140 -5.54 -2.88 18.76
N PHE A 141 -5.86 -3.61 17.69
CA PHE A 141 -4.90 -4.27 16.81
C PHE A 141 -5.18 -3.92 15.35
N LEU A 142 -4.11 -3.75 14.57
CA LEU A 142 -4.23 -3.49 13.14
C LEU A 142 -3.52 -4.58 12.33
N ASP A 143 -4.25 -5.21 11.43
CA ASP A 143 -3.72 -6.14 10.43
C ASP A 143 -3.28 -5.38 9.18
N CYS A 144 -2.01 -5.04 9.12
CA CYS A 144 -1.33 -4.39 7.99
C CYS A 144 -0.33 -5.35 7.31
N THR A 145 -0.54 -6.66 7.45
CA THR A 145 0.42 -7.70 7.05
C THR A 145 0.48 -7.92 5.54
N GLY A 146 -0.43 -7.33 4.77
CA GLY A 146 -0.55 -7.53 3.33
C GLY A 146 -1.09 -8.92 2.96
N THR A 147 -1.06 -9.29 1.70
CA THR A 147 -1.81 -10.46 1.17
C THR A 147 -0.98 -11.44 0.35
N ALA A 148 0.34 -11.36 0.34
CA ALA A 148 1.16 -12.26 -0.49
C ALA A 148 1.12 -13.74 -0.06
N GLY A 149 0.47 -14.03 1.05
CA GLY A 149 0.33 -15.39 1.56
C GLY A 149 1.61 -15.99 2.13
N PRO A 150 1.61 -17.28 2.43
CA PRO A 150 2.73 -17.98 3.04
C PRO A 150 3.94 -18.07 2.12
N MET A 151 5.07 -18.44 2.72
CA MET A 151 6.32 -18.69 2.02
C MET A 151 6.14 -19.74 0.92
N SER A 152 6.89 -19.62 -0.16
CA SER A 152 6.87 -20.52 -1.34
C SER A 152 5.64 -20.40 -2.26
N HIS A 153 4.74 -19.45 -2.04
CA HIS A 153 3.65 -19.20 -2.98
C HIS A 153 4.13 -18.80 -4.38
N CYS A 154 5.30 -18.14 -4.48
CA CYS A 154 5.95 -17.85 -5.76
C CYS A 154 6.27 -19.13 -6.54
N ALA A 155 6.79 -20.16 -5.90
CA ALA A 155 7.04 -21.47 -6.53
C ALA A 155 5.72 -22.19 -6.89
N LYS A 156 4.73 -22.17 -5.99
CA LYS A 156 3.43 -22.82 -6.20
C LYS A 156 2.66 -22.21 -7.37
N TYR A 157 2.70 -20.90 -7.56
CA TYR A 157 1.94 -20.19 -8.59
C TYR A 157 2.78 -19.75 -9.79
N GLY A 158 4.03 -20.19 -9.87
CA GLY A 158 4.85 -20.14 -11.08
C GLY A 158 5.47 -18.80 -11.42
N ASN A 159 5.66 -17.89 -10.45
CA ASN A 159 6.30 -16.60 -10.70
C ASN A 159 7.06 -16.06 -9.48
N GLY A 160 7.98 -15.14 -9.72
CA GLY A 160 8.63 -14.38 -8.68
C GLY A 160 7.62 -13.56 -7.87
N CYS A 161 8.02 -13.13 -6.71
CA CYS A 161 7.22 -12.30 -5.83
C CYS A 161 7.92 -10.96 -5.61
N ALA A 162 7.23 -9.83 -5.77
CA ALA A 162 7.75 -8.51 -5.40
C ALA A 162 8.23 -8.46 -3.94
N MET A 163 7.87 -9.47 -3.18
CA MET A 163 8.27 -9.66 -1.80
C MET A 163 9.63 -10.34 -1.63
N CYS A 164 10.31 -10.75 -2.68
CA CYS A 164 11.64 -11.34 -2.56
C CYS A 164 12.64 -10.37 -1.92
N ILE A 165 12.50 -9.08 -2.20
CA ILE A 165 13.26 -8.03 -1.51
C ILE A 165 12.97 -8.01 0.00
N LEU A 166 11.83 -8.52 0.43
CA LEU A 166 11.46 -8.68 1.83
C LEU A 166 11.97 -10.00 2.43
N ARG A 167 12.74 -10.76 1.67
CA ARG A 167 13.54 -11.89 2.12
C ARG A 167 12.73 -12.92 2.93
N CYS A 168 11.62 -13.44 2.37
CA CYS A 168 10.82 -14.48 3.01
C CYS A 168 11.63 -15.66 3.57
N PRO A 169 12.67 -16.18 2.89
CA PRO A 169 13.50 -17.24 3.46
C PRO A 169 14.20 -16.85 4.79
N SER A 170 14.57 -15.56 4.93
CA SER A 170 15.26 -15.07 6.13
C SER A 170 14.31 -14.77 7.30
N PHE A 171 13.12 -14.25 7.01
CA PHE A 171 12.20 -13.73 8.03
C PHE A 171 10.90 -14.54 8.16
N GLY A 172 10.76 -15.61 7.42
CA GLY A 172 9.53 -16.39 7.33
C GLY A 172 8.45 -15.75 6.45
N GLY A 173 7.40 -16.51 6.19
CA GLY A 173 6.25 -16.05 5.40
C GLY A 173 5.42 -15.00 6.14
N ARG A 174 4.54 -14.35 5.40
CA ARG A 174 3.55 -13.44 5.98
C ARG A 174 2.59 -14.18 6.87
N VAL A 175 2.02 -13.45 7.80
CA VAL A 175 0.96 -13.91 8.69
C VAL A 175 -0.29 -13.09 8.43
N SER A 176 -1.41 -13.51 8.99
CA SER A 176 -2.65 -12.76 8.99
C SER A 176 -3.22 -12.78 10.40
N LEU A 177 -3.40 -11.59 11.01
CA LEU A 177 -4.11 -11.50 12.29
C LEU A 177 -5.57 -11.87 12.11
N THR A 178 -6.18 -11.50 11.00
CA THR A 178 -7.57 -11.82 10.64
C THR A 178 -7.80 -13.32 10.64
N ALA A 179 -6.94 -14.09 9.95
CA ALA A 179 -7.04 -15.55 9.96
C ALA A 179 -6.73 -16.16 11.34
N MET A 180 -5.77 -15.62 12.10
CA MET A 180 -5.49 -16.06 13.46
C MET A 180 -6.68 -15.84 14.40
N ALA A 181 -7.48 -14.80 14.15
CA ALA A 181 -8.72 -14.53 14.88
C ALA A 181 -9.90 -15.44 14.47
N GLY A 182 -9.68 -16.38 13.55
CA GLY A 182 -10.71 -17.32 13.08
C GLY A 182 -11.64 -16.73 12.00
N VAL A 183 -11.36 -15.55 11.47
CA VAL A 183 -12.17 -14.92 10.43
C VAL A 183 -11.80 -15.51 9.07
N ILE A 184 -12.82 -15.88 8.29
CA ILE A 184 -12.65 -16.38 6.93
C ILE A 184 -12.31 -15.20 6.01
N GLU A 185 -11.16 -15.28 5.35
CA GLU A 185 -10.66 -14.24 4.46
C GLU A 185 -11.11 -14.47 3.02
N TYR A 186 -11.26 -13.39 2.27
CA TYR A 186 -11.47 -13.44 0.83
C TYR A 186 -10.16 -13.76 0.10
N THR A 187 -10.27 -14.49 -1.00
CA THR A 187 -9.15 -14.77 -1.90
C THR A 187 -9.51 -14.30 -3.31
N ALA A 188 -8.72 -13.41 -3.87
CA ALA A 188 -8.88 -13.02 -5.27
C ALA A 188 -8.48 -14.16 -6.20
N SER A 189 -9.09 -14.21 -7.37
CA SER A 189 -8.75 -15.14 -8.44
C SER A 189 -8.31 -14.42 -9.71
N ARG A 190 -7.48 -15.08 -10.49
CA ARG A 190 -7.14 -14.67 -11.85
C ARG A 190 -8.26 -15.06 -12.82
N PRO A 191 -8.29 -14.50 -14.05
CA PRO A 191 -9.28 -14.91 -15.06
C PRO A 191 -9.34 -16.41 -15.33
N ASN A 192 -8.21 -17.12 -15.19
CA ASN A 192 -8.14 -18.57 -15.36
C ASN A 192 -8.56 -19.37 -14.10
N GLY A 193 -9.11 -18.70 -13.07
CA GLY A 193 -9.58 -19.34 -11.84
C GLY A 193 -8.50 -19.69 -10.81
N THR A 194 -7.21 -19.48 -11.10
CA THR A 194 -6.15 -19.70 -10.10
C THR A 194 -6.15 -18.60 -9.04
N PRO A 195 -5.82 -18.91 -7.75
CA PRO A 195 -5.83 -17.92 -6.70
C PRO A 195 -4.82 -16.79 -6.89
N GLY A 196 -5.14 -15.64 -6.29
CA GLY A 196 -4.28 -14.48 -6.26
C GLY A 196 -4.32 -13.63 -7.51
N ALA A 197 -3.49 -12.61 -7.55
CA ALA A 197 -3.35 -11.69 -8.67
C ALA A 197 -1.89 -11.57 -9.10
N MET A 198 -1.65 -11.42 -10.40
CA MET A 198 -0.32 -11.17 -10.94
C MET A 198 -0.11 -9.69 -11.18
N SER A 199 1.01 -9.17 -10.70
CA SER A 199 1.37 -7.77 -10.85
C SER A 199 2.88 -7.62 -10.70
N GLY A 200 3.39 -6.46 -11.00
CA GLY A 200 4.75 -6.13 -10.62
C GLY A 200 5.52 -5.36 -11.66
N ALA A 201 6.71 -4.98 -11.24
CA ALA A 201 7.77 -4.38 -12.01
C ALA A 201 9.08 -4.99 -11.55
N CYS A 202 10.10 -4.94 -12.39
CA CYS A 202 11.45 -5.38 -12.03
C CYS A 202 12.30 -4.16 -11.65
N LYS A 203 13.32 -4.36 -10.81
CA LYS A 203 14.34 -3.35 -10.54
C LYS A 203 15.64 -3.73 -11.23
N LEU A 204 16.20 -2.79 -11.94
CA LEU A 204 17.50 -2.95 -12.60
C LEU A 204 18.52 -2.03 -11.93
N HIS A 205 19.74 -2.53 -11.75
CA HIS A 205 20.87 -1.70 -11.41
C HIS A 205 21.10 -0.68 -12.52
N LYS A 206 20.99 0.63 -12.22
CA LYS A 206 21.18 1.68 -13.21
C LYS A 206 22.51 1.59 -13.94
N GLU A 207 23.57 1.36 -13.20
CA GLU A 207 24.95 1.23 -13.70
C GLU A 207 25.15 0.05 -14.65
N SER A 208 24.16 -0.84 -14.77
CA SER A 208 24.17 -1.96 -15.71
C SER A 208 23.54 -1.61 -17.07
N LEU A 209 23.03 -0.41 -17.21
CA LEU A 209 22.43 0.11 -18.45
C LEU A 209 23.40 1.04 -19.17
N SER A 210 23.16 1.28 -20.47
CA SER A 210 23.99 2.22 -21.24
C SER A 210 23.95 3.63 -20.65
N ALA A 211 25.05 4.39 -20.83
CA ALA A 211 25.15 5.77 -20.34
C ALA A 211 24.05 6.68 -20.90
N ASP A 212 23.59 6.45 -22.14
CA ASP A 212 22.47 7.20 -22.73
C ASP A 212 21.17 6.97 -21.94
N ILE A 213 20.81 5.71 -21.70
CA ILE A 213 19.59 5.37 -20.92
C ILE A 213 19.67 5.98 -19.52
N VAL A 214 20.80 5.85 -18.85
CA VAL A 214 21.02 6.41 -17.51
C VAL A 214 20.91 7.94 -17.52
N GLY A 215 21.53 8.60 -18.50
CA GLY A 215 21.46 10.05 -18.66
C GLY A 215 20.01 10.54 -18.85
N ARG A 216 19.25 9.86 -19.70
CA ARG A 216 17.84 10.18 -19.96
C ARG A 216 16.96 9.92 -18.71
N LEU A 217 17.17 8.82 -17.99
CA LEU A 217 16.49 8.54 -16.74
C LEU A 217 16.75 9.62 -15.67
N ASN A 218 18.01 9.97 -15.48
CA ASN A 218 18.39 10.98 -14.50
C ASN A 218 17.84 12.38 -14.84
N LYS A 219 17.69 12.69 -16.14
CA LYS A 219 17.17 13.99 -16.61
C LYS A 219 15.64 14.06 -16.57
N ASN A 220 14.97 13.01 -17.06
CA ASN A 220 13.53 13.07 -17.35
C ASN A 220 12.66 12.23 -16.38
N GLY A 221 13.28 11.38 -15.57
CA GLY A 221 12.55 10.44 -14.70
C GLY A 221 11.95 9.23 -15.44
N VAL A 222 11.78 9.30 -16.74
CA VAL A 222 11.18 8.26 -17.58
C VAL A 222 11.96 8.05 -18.88
N VAL A 223 12.08 6.79 -19.28
CA VAL A 223 12.58 6.41 -20.61
C VAL A 223 11.66 5.35 -21.19
N VAL A 224 11.18 5.57 -22.41
CA VAL A 224 10.41 4.61 -23.20
C VAL A 224 11.29 4.14 -24.35
N ILE A 225 11.48 2.83 -24.50
CA ILE A 225 12.33 2.22 -25.51
C ILE A 225 11.48 1.25 -26.32
N PRO A 226 11.22 1.53 -27.59
CA PRO A 226 10.49 0.62 -28.47
C PRO A 226 11.15 -0.76 -28.54
N LEU A 227 10.35 -1.82 -28.47
CA LEU A 227 10.81 -3.18 -28.62
C LEU A 227 10.79 -3.63 -30.08
N PRO A 228 11.81 -4.33 -30.56
CA PRO A 228 11.74 -5.10 -31.78
C PRO A 228 10.55 -6.06 -31.73
N GLU A 229 9.91 -6.31 -32.88
CA GLU A 229 8.69 -7.12 -32.96
C GLU A 229 8.86 -8.52 -32.36
N GLU A 230 10.00 -9.13 -32.61
CA GLU A 230 10.35 -10.47 -32.11
C GLU A 230 10.59 -10.56 -30.59
N LEU A 231 10.65 -9.42 -29.91
CA LEU A 231 10.78 -9.34 -28.44
C LEU A 231 9.50 -8.88 -27.75
N ARG A 232 8.41 -8.65 -28.48
CA ARG A 232 7.14 -8.26 -27.90
C ARG A 232 6.41 -9.47 -27.39
N GLU A 233 5.99 -9.41 -26.13
CA GLU A 233 5.18 -10.45 -25.49
C GLU A 233 3.91 -9.83 -24.94
N ASP A 234 2.75 -10.26 -25.43
CA ASP A 234 1.47 -9.77 -24.91
C ASP A 234 1.03 -10.56 -23.68
N HIS A 235 1.17 -9.93 -22.55
CA HIS A 235 0.72 -10.43 -21.25
C HIS A 235 -0.42 -9.56 -20.66
N LEU A 236 -1.07 -8.70 -21.45
CA LEU A 236 -2.07 -7.74 -20.96
C LEU A 236 -3.25 -8.44 -20.28
N ALA A 237 -3.71 -9.54 -20.85
CA ALA A 237 -4.88 -10.29 -20.34
C ALA A 237 -4.67 -10.87 -18.94
N ILE A 238 -3.43 -11.19 -18.56
CA ILE A 238 -3.12 -11.80 -17.25
C ILE A 238 -2.64 -10.77 -16.21
N LYS A 239 -2.46 -9.50 -16.61
CA LYS A 239 -2.10 -8.42 -15.67
C LYS A 239 -3.27 -8.09 -14.75
N ALA A 240 -3.12 -8.29 -13.47
CA ALA A 240 -4.08 -7.81 -12.48
C ALA A 240 -4.07 -6.28 -12.35
N CYS A 241 -2.91 -5.64 -12.55
CA CYS A 241 -2.79 -4.18 -12.59
C CYS A 241 -3.22 -3.63 -13.94
N GLN A 242 -4.51 -3.52 -14.17
CA GLN A 242 -5.08 -3.04 -15.43
C GLN A 242 -4.62 -1.63 -15.82
N GLN A 243 -4.19 -0.83 -14.86
CA GLN A 243 -3.61 0.51 -15.08
C GLN A 243 -2.34 0.50 -15.98
N TYR A 244 -1.69 -0.65 -16.10
CA TYR A 244 -0.53 -0.86 -16.97
C TYR A 244 -0.83 -1.90 -18.06
N ALA A 245 -2.08 -2.24 -18.28
CA ALA A 245 -2.52 -3.14 -19.34
C ALA A 245 -2.81 -2.33 -20.62
N LEU A 246 -1.81 -1.57 -21.08
CA LEU A 246 -1.87 -0.74 -22.29
C LEU A 246 -0.90 -1.28 -23.31
N SER A 247 -1.20 -1.08 -24.61
CA SER A 247 -0.35 -1.52 -25.73
C SER A 247 1.08 -0.99 -25.65
N ASP A 248 1.28 0.19 -25.06
CA ASP A 248 2.61 0.76 -24.83
C ASP A 248 3.53 -0.17 -24.04
N TYR A 249 2.98 -0.94 -23.08
CA TYR A 249 3.74 -1.87 -22.24
C TYR A 249 3.98 -3.25 -22.91
N VAL A 250 3.38 -3.50 -24.05
CA VAL A 250 3.72 -4.61 -24.94
C VAL A 250 4.77 -4.17 -25.95
N ASN A 251 4.59 -2.97 -26.52
CA ASN A 251 5.40 -2.46 -27.61
C ASN A 251 6.72 -1.81 -27.16
N SER A 252 6.88 -1.52 -25.87
CA SER A 252 8.02 -0.77 -25.36
C SER A 252 8.43 -1.21 -23.95
N LEU A 253 9.71 -1.06 -23.64
CA LEU A 253 10.20 -1.05 -22.27
C LEU A 253 9.99 0.35 -21.69
N VAL A 254 9.26 0.44 -20.59
CA VAL A 254 9.07 1.68 -19.85
C VAL A 254 9.90 1.62 -18.58
N LEU A 255 10.87 2.51 -18.45
CA LEU A 255 11.73 2.64 -17.28
C LEU A 255 11.38 3.91 -16.51
N LEU A 256 11.34 3.81 -15.18
CA LEU A 256 11.14 4.94 -14.28
C LEU A 256 12.31 5.05 -13.29
N ASP A 257 12.73 6.29 -12.99
CA ASP A 257 13.81 6.56 -12.04
C ASP A 257 13.26 6.64 -10.61
N THR A 258 13.41 5.58 -9.85
CA THR A 258 13.02 5.50 -8.43
C THR A 258 14.22 5.26 -7.50
N GLY A 259 15.41 5.72 -7.92
CA GLY A 259 16.69 5.45 -7.28
C GLY A 259 17.49 4.37 -8.05
N HIS A 260 16.80 3.36 -8.54
CA HIS A 260 17.25 2.39 -9.55
C HIS A 260 16.40 2.54 -10.81
N ALA A 261 16.69 1.79 -11.85
CA ALA A 261 15.85 1.76 -13.04
C ALA A 261 14.69 0.76 -12.83
N LYS A 262 13.48 1.29 -12.61
CA LYS A 262 12.29 0.48 -12.46
C LYS A 262 11.71 0.13 -13.83
N LEU A 263 11.82 -1.14 -14.21
CA LEU A 263 11.23 -1.67 -15.43
C LEU A 263 9.76 -2.05 -15.17
N MET A 264 8.86 -1.43 -15.92
CA MET A 264 7.41 -1.61 -15.77
C MET A 264 6.88 -2.88 -16.46
N SER A 265 7.76 -3.77 -16.90
CA SER A 265 7.42 -5.07 -17.47
C SER A 265 7.76 -6.21 -16.51
N PRO A 266 6.77 -6.97 -16.02
CA PRO A 266 7.00 -8.01 -15.01
C PRO A 266 7.49 -9.35 -15.57
N TYR A 267 7.46 -9.55 -16.90
CA TYR A 267 7.66 -10.86 -17.51
C TYR A 267 8.90 -10.97 -18.39
N PHE A 268 9.73 -9.93 -18.41
CA PHE A 268 10.89 -9.90 -19.30
C PHE A 268 12.03 -10.78 -18.76
N SER A 269 12.46 -11.79 -19.52
CA SER A 269 13.62 -12.59 -19.17
C SER A 269 14.90 -11.78 -19.33
N LEU A 270 15.90 -12.03 -18.50
CA LEU A 270 17.18 -11.31 -18.59
C LEU A 270 17.89 -11.57 -19.92
N THR A 271 17.78 -12.78 -20.48
CA THR A 271 18.35 -13.15 -21.78
C THR A 271 17.71 -12.35 -22.91
N GLN A 272 16.39 -12.19 -22.91
CA GLN A 272 15.70 -11.35 -23.90
C GLN A 272 15.98 -9.86 -23.68
N LEU A 273 15.98 -9.40 -22.42
CA LEU A 273 16.26 -8.01 -22.08
C LEU A 273 17.63 -7.57 -22.61
N ARG A 274 18.65 -8.42 -22.52
CA ARG A 274 20.01 -8.15 -23.00
C ARG A 274 20.15 -8.10 -24.53
N ARG A 275 19.11 -8.48 -25.29
CA ARG A 275 19.05 -8.30 -26.73
C ARG A 275 18.60 -6.90 -27.14
N VAL A 276 18.08 -6.12 -26.20
CA VAL A 276 17.66 -4.74 -26.46
C VAL A 276 18.87 -3.81 -26.34
N VAL A 277 19.03 -2.91 -27.31
CA VAL A 277 20.15 -1.96 -27.34
C VAL A 277 20.18 -1.12 -26.06
N GLY A 278 21.34 -1.09 -25.43
CA GLY A 278 21.57 -0.39 -24.15
C GLY A 278 21.29 -1.21 -22.91
N PHE A 279 20.88 -2.49 -23.06
CA PHE A 279 20.66 -3.42 -21.97
C PHE A 279 21.62 -4.63 -21.98
N GLU A 280 22.65 -4.62 -22.78
CA GLU A 280 23.55 -5.76 -22.99
C GLU A 280 24.15 -6.29 -21.69
N ASN A 281 24.39 -5.39 -20.72
CA ASN A 281 24.93 -5.70 -19.41
C ASN A 281 23.87 -5.63 -18.29
N ALA A 282 22.58 -5.53 -18.64
CA ALA A 282 21.50 -5.37 -17.67
C ALA A 282 21.54 -6.43 -16.56
N ARG A 283 21.32 -5.99 -15.32
CA ARG A 283 21.23 -6.85 -14.14
C ARG A 283 20.01 -6.47 -13.33
N TYR A 284 19.24 -7.48 -12.90
CA TYR A 284 18.19 -7.28 -11.91
C TYR A 284 18.79 -7.12 -10.50
N GLU A 285 18.27 -6.18 -9.72
CA GLU A 285 18.61 -6.05 -8.31
C GLU A 285 18.05 -7.21 -7.47
N ASP A 286 16.83 -7.64 -7.79
CA ASP A 286 16.21 -8.79 -7.18
C ASP A 286 16.30 -9.98 -8.15
N PRO A 287 17.07 -11.03 -7.82
CA PRO A 287 17.30 -12.16 -8.71
C PRO A 287 16.03 -12.95 -9.04
N TYR A 288 14.97 -12.79 -8.22
CA TYR A 288 13.69 -13.47 -8.44
C TYR A 288 12.64 -12.60 -9.15
N ALA A 289 12.94 -11.34 -9.41
CA ALA A 289 11.98 -10.39 -9.97
C ALA A 289 11.86 -10.47 -11.49
N GLY A 290 12.81 -11.07 -12.19
CA GLY A 290 12.83 -11.16 -13.65
C GLY A 290 12.10 -12.37 -14.20
N GLY A 291 11.62 -12.26 -15.43
CA GLY A 291 11.15 -13.38 -16.25
C GLY A 291 9.68 -13.72 -16.16
N VAL A 292 9.22 -14.29 -15.09
CA VAL A 292 7.89 -14.91 -15.02
C VAL A 292 6.82 -14.05 -14.33
N GLY A 293 7.18 -12.82 -13.99
CA GLY A 293 6.39 -11.95 -13.13
C GLY A 293 6.87 -12.03 -11.69
N ASN A 294 6.61 -10.98 -10.94
CA ASN A 294 7.26 -10.78 -9.66
C ASN A 294 6.31 -10.48 -8.51
N SER A 295 5.01 -10.78 -8.66
CA SER A 295 4.06 -10.51 -7.60
C SER A 295 2.90 -11.49 -7.60
N VAL A 296 2.76 -12.21 -6.50
CA VAL A 296 1.54 -12.95 -6.15
C VAL A 296 0.91 -12.25 -4.96
N ARG A 297 -0.25 -11.65 -5.16
CA ARG A 297 -0.97 -10.83 -4.18
C ARG A 297 -2.43 -11.23 -4.07
N LEU A 298 -3.16 -10.60 -3.17
CA LEU A 298 -4.61 -10.74 -2.99
C LEU A 298 -5.02 -12.17 -2.62
N LEU A 299 -4.17 -12.86 -1.84
CA LEU A 299 -4.42 -14.22 -1.38
C LEU A 299 -5.21 -14.30 -0.08
N ALA A 300 -5.21 -13.23 0.72
CA ALA A 300 -5.83 -13.21 2.03
C ALA A 300 -6.28 -11.78 2.36
N MET A 301 -7.55 -11.47 2.16
CA MET A 301 -8.16 -10.16 2.40
C MET A 301 -9.22 -10.26 3.46
N ALA A 302 -9.21 -9.34 4.43
CA ALA A 302 -10.12 -9.33 5.56
C ALA A 302 -11.51 -8.83 5.16
N PRO A 303 -12.60 -9.48 5.58
CA PRO A 303 -13.92 -8.86 5.56
C PRO A 303 -13.94 -7.71 6.58
N HIS A 304 -14.35 -6.53 6.14
CA HIS A 304 -14.39 -5.32 6.96
C HIS A 304 -15.53 -4.39 6.54
N ASP A 305 -15.85 -3.43 7.37
CA ASP A 305 -16.75 -2.31 7.07
C ASP A 305 -15.99 -1.07 6.57
N ASP A 306 -16.71 0.00 6.25
CA ASP A 306 -16.14 1.24 5.70
C ASP A 306 -15.32 2.04 6.75
N THR A 307 -15.34 1.62 8.03
CA THR A 307 -14.46 2.13 9.08
C THR A 307 -13.12 1.39 9.15
N MET A 308 -12.88 0.42 8.29
CA MET A 308 -11.74 -0.50 8.30
C MET A 308 -11.75 -1.50 9.45
N LYS A 309 -12.86 -1.66 10.19
CA LYS A 309 -13.00 -2.64 11.26
C LYS A 309 -13.27 -4.02 10.67
N VAL A 310 -12.53 -5.02 11.14
CA VAL A 310 -12.69 -6.42 10.70
C VAL A 310 -13.99 -7.00 11.24
N CYS A 311 -14.81 -7.59 10.38
CA CYS A 311 -16.07 -8.21 10.76
C CYS A 311 -15.84 -9.40 11.71
N GLY A 312 -16.63 -9.45 12.81
CA GLY A 312 -16.58 -10.55 13.77
C GLY A 312 -15.48 -10.45 14.83
N VAL A 313 -14.66 -9.39 14.85
CA VAL A 313 -13.65 -9.15 15.89
C VAL A 313 -13.84 -7.75 16.48
N THR A 314 -13.89 -7.66 17.80
CA THR A 314 -14.28 -6.44 18.50
C THR A 314 -13.27 -5.28 18.30
N ASN A 315 -11.97 -5.58 18.34
CA ASN A 315 -10.88 -4.60 18.39
C ASN A 315 -9.80 -4.80 17.31
N LEU A 316 -10.17 -5.41 16.16
CA LEU A 316 -9.28 -5.62 15.04
C LEU A 316 -9.69 -4.72 13.86
N PHE A 317 -8.72 -4.02 13.31
CA PHE A 317 -8.84 -3.22 12.09
C PHE A 317 -7.88 -3.75 11.02
N CYS A 318 -8.15 -3.46 9.75
CA CYS A 318 -7.27 -3.87 8.65
C CYS A 318 -6.98 -2.71 7.70
N ALA A 319 -5.84 -2.78 7.00
CA ALA A 319 -5.47 -1.74 6.04
C ALA A 319 -4.52 -2.24 4.94
N GLY A 320 -4.40 -1.44 3.89
CA GLY A 320 -3.60 -1.77 2.72
C GLY A 320 -4.17 -2.95 1.95
N GLU A 321 -3.31 -3.79 1.38
CA GLU A 321 -3.77 -4.98 0.62
C GLU A 321 -4.55 -5.98 1.50
N LYS A 322 -4.45 -5.91 2.82
CA LYS A 322 -5.26 -6.71 3.74
C LYS A 322 -6.73 -6.28 3.72
N ALA A 323 -7.01 -5.01 3.49
CA ALA A 323 -8.37 -4.48 3.38
C ALA A 323 -9.02 -4.73 2.01
N GLY A 324 -8.36 -5.41 1.07
CA GLY A 324 -9.00 -5.80 -0.18
C GLY A 324 -8.22 -5.48 -1.44
N PRO A 325 -8.86 -5.57 -2.62
CA PRO A 325 -8.22 -5.38 -3.91
C PRO A 325 -7.93 -3.91 -4.25
N LEU A 326 -8.08 -2.99 -3.31
CA LEU A 326 -7.63 -1.60 -3.42
C LEU A 326 -6.13 -1.55 -3.19
N VAL A 327 -5.34 -1.41 -4.26
CA VAL A 327 -3.90 -1.69 -4.24
C VAL A 327 -3.07 -0.52 -4.74
N GLY A 328 -2.08 -0.13 -3.96
CA GLY A 328 -1.11 0.91 -4.25
C GLY A 328 -0.61 1.57 -2.97
N HIS A 329 0.35 2.50 -3.11
CA HIS A 329 0.93 3.18 -1.94
C HIS A 329 -0.02 4.25 -1.38
N THR A 330 -0.62 5.05 -2.25
CA THR A 330 -1.65 6.02 -1.87
C THR A 330 -2.82 5.31 -1.22
N GLU A 331 -3.29 4.23 -1.81
CA GLU A 331 -4.37 3.38 -1.33
C GLU A 331 -4.08 2.80 0.06
N ALA A 332 -2.83 2.36 0.27
CA ALA A 332 -2.38 1.83 1.56
C ALA A 332 -2.31 2.91 2.64
N ILE A 333 -1.86 4.13 2.30
CA ILE A 333 -1.81 5.26 3.23
C ILE A 333 -3.23 5.72 3.59
N VAL A 334 -4.14 5.80 2.63
CA VAL A 334 -5.55 6.17 2.85
C VAL A 334 -6.21 5.22 3.86
N THR A 335 -6.20 3.92 3.55
CA THR A 335 -6.83 2.91 4.42
C THR A 335 -6.12 2.77 5.76
N GLY A 336 -4.79 2.88 5.78
CA GLY A 336 -4.01 2.83 7.02
C GLY A 336 -4.28 4.01 7.94
N THR A 337 -4.37 5.22 7.40
CA THR A 337 -4.68 6.42 8.19
C THR A 337 -6.07 6.30 8.83
N LEU A 338 -7.08 5.87 8.05
CA LEU A 338 -8.44 5.68 8.58
C LEU A 338 -8.48 4.58 9.64
N ALA A 339 -7.86 3.42 9.38
CA ALA A 339 -7.81 2.31 10.32
C ALA A 339 -7.11 2.68 11.63
N GLY A 340 -5.98 3.39 11.57
CA GLY A 340 -5.23 3.84 12.75
C GLY A 340 -6.00 4.85 13.58
N TYR A 341 -6.66 5.81 12.94
CA TYR A 341 -7.54 6.77 13.60
C TYR A 341 -8.70 6.05 14.31
N ASN A 342 -9.39 5.16 13.61
CA ASN A 342 -10.52 4.42 14.15
C ASN A 342 -10.13 3.43 15.25
N ALA A 343 -8.94 2.85 15.18
CA ALA A 343 -8.42 2.03 16.30
C ALA A 343 -8.27 2.86 17.59
N ALA A 344 -7.81 4.11 17.49
CA ALA A 344 -7.73 5.01 18.64
C ALA A 344 -9.12 5.47 19.11
N CYS A 345 -10.04 5.79 18.21
CA CYS A 345 -11.44 6.09 18.54
C CYS A 345 -12.09 4.92 19.28
N HIS A 346 -11.87 3.69 18.81
CA HIS A 346 -12.38 2.48 19.48
C HIS A 346 -11.88 2.36 20.93
N CYS A 347 -10.57 2.56 21.15
CA CYS A 347 -10.00 2.53 22.51
C CYS A 347 -10.58 3.61 23.42
N ASN A 348 -11.00 4.75 22.88
CA ASN A 348 -11.62 5.84 23.64
C ASN A 348 -13.15 5.68 23.81
N GLY A 349 -13.77 4.65 23.23
CA GLY A 349 -15.22 4.52 23.19
C GLY A 349 -15.92 5.58 22.32
N GLU A 350 -15.19 6.18 21.36
CA GLU A 350 -15.72 7.17 20.43
C GLU A 350 -16.33 6.48 19.18
N ALA A 351 -17.23 7.21 18.50
CA ALA A 351 -17.78 6.75 17.23
C ALA A 351 -16.66 6.61 16.16
N LEU A 352 -16.73 5.54 15.38
CA LEU A 352 -15.80 5.31 14.28
C LEU A 352 -16.15 6.23 13.11
N LEU A 353 -15.12 6.72 12.44
CA LEU A 353 -15.25 7.59 11.27
C LEU A 353 -15.40 6.75 9.99
N GLU A 354 -16.39 7.09 9.20
CA GLU A 354 -16.49 6.72 7.79
C GLU A 354 -16.17 7.95 6.93
N LEU A 355 -15.34 7.79 5.91
CA LEU A 355 -15.06 8.87 4.99
C LEU A 355 -16.22 9.04 4.00
N PRO A 356 -16.75 10.27 3.82
CA PRO A 356 -17.90 10.49 2.96
C PRO A 356 -17.57 10.23 1.49
N ARG A 357 -18.50 9.61 0.77
CA ARG A 357 -18.37 9.30 -0.67
C ARG A 357 -18.34 10.53 -1.59
N SER A 358 -18.53 11.71 -1.06
CA SER A 358 -18.24 12.98 -1.76
C SER A 358 -16.74 13.26 -1.92
N LEU A 359 -15.89 12.48 -1.26
CA LEU A 359 -14.43 12.48 -1.42
C LEU A 359 -13.99 11.27 -2.25
N ALA A 360 -12.96 11.43 -3.07
CA ALA A 360 -12.40 10.33 -3.85
C ALA A 360 -11.90 9.19 -2.94
N VAL A 361 -11.31 9.52 -1.79
CA VAL A 361 -10.84 8.52 -0.80
C VAL A 361 -12.00 7.76 -0.16
N GLY A 362 -13.11 8.42 0.20
CA GLY A 362 -14.30 7.77 0.76
C GLY A 362 -15.04 6.93 -0.27
N GLU A 363 -15.19 7.45 -1.50
CA GLU A 363 -15.78 6.69 -2.60
C GLU A 363 -15.00 5.41 -2.91
N ALA A 364 -13.67 5.49 -2.91
CA ALA A 364 -12.85 4.31 -3.15
C ALA A 364 -13.08 3.24 -2.08
N ILE A 365 -13.08 3.61 -0.80
CA ILE A 365 -13.30 2.66 0.31
C ILE A 365 -14.67 2.00 0.19
N GLY A 366 -15.76 2.80 0.13
CA GLY A 366 -17.10 2.26 0.11
C GLY A 366 -17.40 1.42 -1.14
N TYR A 367 -16.92 1.85 -2.32
CA TYR A 367 -17.07 1.07 -3.55
C TYR A 367 -16.35 -0.28 -3.47
N ILE A 368 -15.14 -0.32 -2.92
CA ILE A 368 -14.39 -1.56 -2.79
C ILE A 368 -14.98 -2.49 -1.73
N SER A 369 -15.50 -1.95 -0.63
CA SER A 369 -16.22 -2.74 0.39
C SER A 369 -17.46 -3.44 -0.19
N GLU A 370 -18.15 -2.81 -1.13
CA GLU A 370 -19.25 -3.44 -1.87
C GLU A 370 -18.75 -4.57 -2.78
N LEU A 371 -17.67 -4.31 -3.52
CA LEU A 371 -17.11 -5.26 -4.48
C LEU A 371 -16.46 -6.49 -3.82
N LEU A 372 -15.90 -6.34 -2.62
CA LEU A 372 -15.38 -7.48 -1.84
C LEU A 372 -16.43 -8.58 -1.62
N LYS A 373 -17.70 -8.22 -1.61
CA LYS A 373 -18.81 -9.14 -1.41
C LYS A 373 -19.25 -9.86 -2.69
N THR A 374 -18.59 -9.57 -3.82
CA THR A 374 -18.96 -10.11 -5.14
C THR A 374 -17.82 -10.92 -5.74
N GLU A 375 -18.15 -12.03 -6.42
CA GLU A 375 -17.14 -12.85 -7.13
C GLU A 375 -16.39 -12.03 -8.19
N ASN A 376 -17.10 -11.22 -8.96
CA ASN A 376 -16.49 -10.40 -10.02
C ASN A 376 -15.59 -9.30 -9.45
N GLY A 377 -15.93 -8.74 -8.29
CA GLY A 377 -15.10 -7.75 -7.61
C GLY A 377 -13.75 -8.32 -7.18
N LEU A 378 -13.70 -9.60 -6.83
CA LEU A 378 -12.48 -10.30 -6.43
C LEU A 378 -11.56 -10.68 -7.62
N LYS A 379 -12.03 -10.56 -8.87
CA LYS A 379 -11.23 -10.85 -10.08
C LYS A 379 -10.41 -9.66 -10.55
N LEU A 380 -10.67 -8.45 -10.04
CA LEU A 380 -10.01 -7.22 -10.45
C LEU A 380 -9.16 -6.63 -9.32
N LYS A 381 -8.29 -5.73 -9.70
CA LYS A 381 -7.48 -4.91 -8.81
C LYS A 381 -7.81 -3.45 -9.05
N TYR A 382 -8.15 -2.75 -7.99
CA TYR A 382 -8.59 -1.36 -8.04
C TYR A 382 -7.49 -0.42 -7.54
N THR A 383 -7.40 0.75 -8.16
CA THR A 383 -6.41 1.77 -7.82
C THR A 383 -6.90 3.14 -8.27
N PHE A 384 -6.54 4.17 -7.53
CA PHE A 384 -6.79 5.55 -7.93
C PHE A 384 -6.14 5.92 -9.27
N SER A 385 -5.06 5.24 -9.64
CA SER A 385 -4.27 5.61 -10.82
C SER A 385 -4.73 4.99 -12.14
N GLY A 386 -5.76 4.14 -12.13
CA GLY A 386 -6.19 3.52 -13.37
C GLY A 386 -7.34 2.54 -13.26
N SER A 387 -7.73 1.95 -14.40
CA SER A 387 -8.77 0.95 -14.53
C SER A 387 -10.13 1.43 -14.02
N VAL A 388 -10.96 0.51 -13.57
CA VAL A 388 -12.36 0.73 -13.19
C VAL A 388 -12.55 1.85 -12.16
N LEU A 389 -11.70 1.90 -11.13
CA LEU A 389 -11.84 2.94 -10.09
C LEU A 389 -11.54 4.34 -10.63
N PHE A 390 -10.49 4.50 -11.44
CA PHE A 390 -10.15 5.81 -11.99
C PHE A 390 -11.23 6.32 -12.93
N GLU A 391 -11.80 5.46 -13.81
CA GLU A 391 -12.91 5.82 -14.67
C GLU A 391 -14.15 6.21 -13.86
N ARG A 392 -14.45 5.48 -12.79
CA ARG A 392 -15.53 5.81 -11.86
C ARG A 392 -15.34 7.19 -11.22
N LEU A 393 -14.15 7.50 -10.73
CA LEU A 393 -13.86 8.80 -10.11
C LEU A 393 -14.00 9.96 -11.11
N LYS A 394 -13.65 9.74 -12.38
CA LYS A 394 -13.90 10.72 -13.45
C LYS A 394 -15.37 10.91 -13.71
N ALA A 395 -16.13 9.83 -13.82
CA ALA A 395 -17.58 9.88 -14.07
C ALA A 395 -18.35 10.57 -12.93
N LEU A 396 -17.88 10.43 -11.70
CA LEU A 396 -18.43 11.07 -10.51
C LEU A 396 -17.90 12.49 -10.27
N LEU A 397 -17.06 13.03 -11.16
CA LEU A 397 -16.41 14.34 -11.04
C LEU A 397 -15.56 14.48 -9.75
N LEU A 398 -15.07 13.37 -9.22
CA LEU A 398 -14.22 13.36 -8.03
C LEU A 398 -12.73 13.53 -8.36
N TYR A 399 -12.31 13.24 -9.59
CA TYR A 399 -10.95 13.48 -10.04
C TYR A 399 -10.72 14.94 -10.44
N THR A 400 -9.73 15.56 -9.84
CA THR A 400 -9.21 16.88 -10.22
C THR A 400 -7.76 17.04 -9.76
N THR A 401 -7.00 17.91 -10.41
CA THR A 401 -5.66 18.35 -9.98
C THR A 401 -5.66 19.77 -9.42
N ASP A 402 -6.81 20.41 -9.33
CA ASP A 402 -6.97 21.72 -8.68
C ASP A 402 -7.01 21.54 -7.16
N VAL A 403 -5.90 21.87 -6.51
CA VAL A 403 -5.72 21.75 -5.06
C VAL A 403 -6.74 22.60 -4.29
N SER A 404 -7.12 23.78 -4.83
CA SER A 404 -8.10 24.66 -4.19
C SER A 404 -9.47 24.03 -4.15
N GLN A 405 -9.88 23.41 -5.27
CA GLN A 405 -11.14 22.67 -5.38
C GLN A 405 -11.15 21.46 -4.44
N ILE A 406 -10.04 20.72 -4.36
CA ILE A 406 -9.91 19.56 -3.46
C ILE A 406 -10.06 20.00 -2.00
N ARG A 407 -9.33 21.04 -1.58
CA ARG A 407 -9.42 21.58 -0.21
C ARG A 407 -10.82 22.07 0.13
N SER A 408 -11.47 22.78 -0.79
CA SER A 408 -12.86 23.25 -0.60
C SER A 408 -13.82 22.08 -0.39
N ARG A 409 -13.67 20.99 -1.19
CA ARG A 409 -14.47 19.78 -1.05
C ARG A 409 -14.30 19.14 0.33
N VAL A 410 -13.07 19.02 0.81
CA VAL A 410 -12.78 18.50 2.15
C VAL A 410 -13.36 19.41 3.24
N GLN A 411 -13.24 20.73 3.11
CA GLN A 411 -13.84 21.69 4.06
C GLN A 411 -15.35 21.53 4.17
N GLN A 412 -16.05 21.33 3.04
CA GLN A 412 -17.50 21.12 3.00
C GLN A 412 -17.96 19.88 3.76
N THR A 413 -17.11 18.87 3.94
CA THR A 413 -17.43 17.69 4.78
C THR A 413 -17.33 17.97 6.29
N GLY A 414 -16.74 19.08 6.70
CA GLY A 414 -16.42 19.36 8.10
C GLY A 414 -15.24 18.56 8.67
N LEU A 415 -14.55 17.75 7.84
CA LEU A 415 -13.48 16.84 8.27
C LEU A 415 -12.05 17.40 8.07
N ALA A 416 -11.91 18.66 7.68
CA ALA A 416 -10.60 19.26 7.50
C ALA A 416 -9.73 19.10 8.77
N GLY A 417 -8.54 18.53 8.61
CA GLY A 417 -7.59 18.29 9.69
C GLY A 417 -7.99 17.22 10.71
N VAL A 418 -8.99 16.37 10.40
CA VAL A 418 -9.51 15.35 11.35
C VAL A 418 -8.43 14.39 11.84
N PHE A 419 -7.45 14.03 11.00
CA PHE A 419 -6.36 13.13 11.36
C PHE A 419 -5.14 13.80 12.01
N SER A 420 -5.12 15.12 12.11
CA SER A 420 -4.04 15.88 12.75
C SER A 420 -4.37 16.32 14.18
N LYS A 421 -5.62 16.23 14.61
CA LYS A 421 -6.07 16.74 15.91
C LYS A 421 -5.81 15.74 17.02
N HIS A 422 -5.01 16.13 18.02
CA HIS A 422 -5.14 15.59 19.36
C HIS A 422 -6.53 15.97 19.89
N LYS A 423 -7.44 15.01 19.99
CA LYS A 423 -8.63 15.20 20.82
C LYS A 423 -8.16 15.17 22.28
N VAL A 424 -7.91 16.34 22.86
CA VAL A 424 -7.80 16.47 24.31
C VAL A 424 -9.20 16.12 24.84
N ALA A 425 -9.32 15.00 25.55
CA ALA A 425 -10.55 14.67 26.26
C ALA A 425 -10.88 15.84 27.18
N VAL A 426 -11.96 16.54 26.90
CA VAL A 426 -12.51 17.53 27.85
C VAL A 426 -13.02 16.69 29.04
N PRO A 427 -12.47 16.89 30.26
CA PRO A 427 -12.99 16.19 31.43
C PRO A 427 -14.46 16.59 31.58
N ILE A 428 -15.35 15.64 31.51
CA ILE A 428 -16.76 15.84 31.91
C ILE A 428 -16.71 16.04 33.40
N HIS A 429 -16.72 17.28 33.87
CA HIS A 429 -17.02 17.60 35.25
C HIS A 429 -18.46 17.15 35.52
N SER A 430 -18.62 15.99 36.10
CA SER A 430 -19.86 15.64 36.75
C SER A 430 -20.01 16.57 37.95
N GLU A 431 -20.79 17.62 37.80
CA GLU A 431 -21.37 18.32 38.99
C GLU A 431 -22.22 17.31 39.74
N ARG A 432 -21.64 16.71 40.76
CA ARG A 432 -22.43 16.11 41.84
C ARG A 432 -23.04 17.27 42.59
N SER A 433 -24.28 17.61 42.26
CA SER A 433 -25.11 18.44 43.09
C SER A 433 -25.26 17.78 44.47
N ALA A 434 -24.73 18.47 45.48
CA ALA A 434 -25.05 18.22 46.87
C ALA A 434 -26.52 18.57 47.08
N ARG A 435 -27.28 17.62 47.55
CA ARG A 435 -28.42 17.78 48.49
C ARG A 435 -28.58 16.51 49.32
#